data_6735d5584cd074a93b271c05453fcc07
#
_entry.id   6735d5584cd074a93b271c05453fcc07
#
_cell.length_a   1.000
_cell.length_b   1.000
_cell.length_c   1.000
_cell.angle_alpha   90.00
_cell.angle_beta   90.00
_cell.angle_gamma   90.00
#
_symmetry.space_group_name_H-M   'P 1'
#
loop_
_entity.id
_entity.type
_entity.pdbx_description
1 polymer ?
#
loop_
_entity_poly.entity_id
_entity_poly.type
_entity_poly.pdbx_seq_one_letter_code
_entity_poly.pdbx_strand_id
1 'polypeptide(L)'
;MILHSQIIGEGTPFVILHGFLGMSDNWRSLALKYAEAGFQLHLLDQRNHGRSFHSDDFSYPLMVQDLLQYAEAHQLEAFHLMGHSMGGKTAMLFATEYPEKVLSLIVADMAPKYFPPHHEQILRGLASLDF
;
A
#
# COMPACT_ATOMS: atom_id res chain seq x y z
N MET A 1 -7.94 -13.32 -9.95
CA MET A 1 -8.80 -12.76 -8.90
C MET A 1 -8.30 -11.38 -8.50
N ILE A 2 -9.23 -10.51 -8.17
CA ILE A 2 -8.87 -9.12 -7.86
C ILE A 2 -9.00 -8.89 -6.36
N LEU A 3 -8.04 -8.19 -5.79
CA LEU A 3 -8.06 -7.89 -4.37
C LEU A 3 -9.30 -7.08 -4.00
N HIS A 4 -9.85 -7.38 -2.84
CA HIS A 4 -10.94 -6.59 -2.26
C HIS A 4 -10.39 -5.25 -1.80
N SER A 5 -11.17 -4.19 -1.96
CA SER A 5 -10.77 -2.86 -1.52
C SER A 5 -11.94 -2.08 -0.96
N GLN A 6 -11.60 -1.08 -0.16
CA GLN A 6 -12.52 -0.02 0.21
C GLN A 6 -12.04 1.23 -0.52
N ILE A 7 -12.94 1.87 -1.24
CA ILE A 7 -12.60 3.08 -2.01
C ILE A 7 -13.30 4.27 -1.34
N ILE A 8 -12.52 5.27 -0.93
CA ILE A 8 -13.01 6.41 -0.18
C ILE A 8 -12.54 7.70 -0.85
N GLY A 9 -13.49 8.58 -1.16
CA GLY A 9 -13.16 9.89 -1.72
C GLY A 9 -13.05 9.90 -3.22
N GLU A 10 -12.74 11.07 -3.75
CA GLU A 10 -12.56 11.30 -5.17
C GLU A 10 -11.31 12.13 -5.37
N GLY A 11 -10.62 11.90 -6.47
CA GLY A 11 -9.41 12.65 -6.79
C GLY A 11 -8.26 11.75 -7.18
N THR A 12 -7.06 12.19 -6.90
CA THR A 12 -5.86 11.43 -7.25
C THR A 12 -5.82 10.10 -6.49
N PRO A 13 -5.61 8.98 -7.18
CA PRO A 13 -5.58 7.68 -6.51
C PRO A 13 -4.41 7.54 -5.53
N PHE A 14 -4.73 6.97 -4.38
CA PHE A 14 -3.77 6.76 -3.32
C PHE A 14 -4.02 5.35 -2.75
N VAL A 15 -3.11 4.42 -2.99
CA VAL A 15 -3.26 3.02 -2.61
C VAL A 15 -2.53 2.75 -1.30
N ILE A 16 -3.19 2.08 -0.36
CA ILE A 16 -2.61 1.72 0.93
C ILE A 16 -2.62 0.21 1.10
N LEU A 17 -1.45 -0.35 1.41
CA LEU A 17 -1.24 -1.78 1.66
C LEU A 17 -0.96 -1.99 3.14
N HIS A 18 -1.79 -2.80 3.79
CA HIS A 18 -1.67 -3.07 5.23
C HIS A 18 -0.51 -4.00 5.56
N GLY A 19 -0.19 -4.11 6.86
CA GLY A 19 0.81 -5.02 7.35
C GLY A 19 0.29 -6.44 7.50
N PHE A 20 1.20 -7.35 7.90
CA PHE A 20 0.86 -8.76 8.11
C PHE A 20 -0.21 -8.87 9.19
N LEU A 21 -1.20 -9.72 8.94
CA LEU A 21 -2.37 -9.91 9.80
C LEU A 21 -3.26 -8.68 9.91
N GLY A 22 -3.02 -7.67 9.07
CA GLY A 22 -3.88 -6.50 9.01
C GLY A 22 -4.95 -6.64 7.94
N MET A 23 -5.67 -5.56 7.71
CA MET A 23 -6.71 -5.49 6.69
C MET A 23 -7.00 -4.03 6.38
N SER A 24 -7.77 -3.80 5.32
CA SER A 24 -8.09 -2.45 4.88
C SER A 24 -8.72 -1.58 5.97
N ASP A 25 -9.52 -2.16 6.85
CA ASP A 25 -10.18 -1.40 7.92
C ASP A 25 -9.21 -0.68 8.84
N ASN A 26 -7.97 -1.19 8.98
CA ASN A 26 -6.97 -0.59 9.84
C ASN A 26 -6.62 0.85 9.44
N TRP A 27 -6.85 1.20 8.18
CA TRP A 27 -6.44 2.49 7.63
C TRP A 27 -7.59 3.44 7.36
N ARG A 28 -8.81 3.06 7.74
CA ARG A 28 -9.98 3.84 7.40
C ARG A 28 -9.96 5.28 7.95
N SER A 29 -9.55 5.45 9.19
CA SER A 29 -9.50 6.79 9.80
C SER A 29 -8.53 7.71 9.05
N LEU A 30 -7.36 7.19 8.69
CA LEU A 30 -6.38 7.96 7.94
C LEU A 30 -6.91 8.28 6.54
N ALA A 31 -7.57 7.29 5.92
CA ALA A 31 -8.11 7.47 4.57
C ALA A 31 -9.16 8.57 4.53
N LEU A 32 -10.02 8.65 5.55
CA LEU A 32 -11.03 9.69 5.60
C LEU A 32 -10.41 11.08 5.62
N LYS A 33 -9.30 11.25 6.34
CA LYS A 33 -8.59 12.52 6.36
C LYS A 33 -7.97 12.86 5.02
N TYR A 34 -7.37 11.88 4.36
CA TYR A 34 -6.76 12.10 3.06
C TYR A 34 -7.80 12.35 1.98
N ALA A 35 -8.96 11.72 2.10
CA ALA A 35 -10.05 11.96 1.17
C ALA A 35 -10.50 13.43 1.19
N GLU A 36 -10.51 14.03 2.38
CA GLU A 36 -10.84 15.45 2.51
C GLU A 36 -9.79 16.34 1.82
N ALA A 37 -8.57 15.84 1.69
CA ALA A 37 -7.50 16.58 1.05
C ALA A 37 -7.48 16.41 -0.49
N GLY A 38 -8.44 15.69 -1.05
CA GLY A 38 -8.55 15.57 -2.50
C GLY A 38 -8.00 14.28 -3.07
N PHE A 39 -7.84 13.25 -2.25
CA PHE A 39 -7.36 11.95 -2.71
C PHE A 39 -8.51 10.94 -2.77
N GLN A 40 -8.36 9.98 -3.68
CA GLN A 40 -9.22 8.81 -3.69
C GLN A 40 -8.43 7.65 -3.11
N LEU A 41 -8.83 7.20 -1.94
CA LEU A 41 -8.10 6.17 -1.21
C LEU A 41 -8.59 4.79 -1.60
N HIS A 42 -7.65 3.91 -1.94
CA HIS A 42 -7.90 2.51 -2.22
C HIS A 42 -7.23 1.69 -1.12
N LEU A 43 -8.04 1.24 -0.17
CA LEU A 43 -7.55 0.44 0.96
C LEU A 43 -7.70 -1.02 0.57
N LEU A 44 -6.60 -1.67 0.25
CA LEU A 44 -6.61 -3.03 -0.25
C LEU A 44 -6.48 -4.05 0.88
N ASP A 45 -7.26 -5.13 0.77
CA ASP A 45 -6.99 -6.34 1.54
C ASP A 45 -6.09 -7.22 0.67
N GLN A 46 -4.87 -7.46 1.13
CA GLN A 46 -3.93 -8.27 0.37
C GLN A 46 -4.34 -9.74 0.44
N ARG A 47 -3.74 -10.58 -0.43
CA ARG A 47 -4.12 -12.00 -0.46
C ARG A 47 -4.02 -12.63 0.93
N ASN A 48 -4.91 -13.54 1.23
CA ASN A 48 -5.02 -14.24 2.51
C ASN A 48 -5.41 -13.34 3.68
N HIS A 49 -5.82 -12.10 3.41
CA HIS A 49 -6.21 -11.15 4.45
C HIS A 49 -7.57 -10.55 4.14
N GLY A 50 -8.28 -10.18 5.20
CA GLY A 50 -9.55 -9.50 5.07
C GLY A 50 -10.53 -10.26 4.19
N ARG A 51 -11.08 -9.57 3.20
CA ARG A 51 -12.07 -10.12 2.28
C ARG A 51 -11.50 -10.56 0.95
N SER A 52 -10.17 -10.47 0.79
CA SER A 52 -9.55 -10.91 -0.45
C SER A 52 -9.44 -12.43 -0.50
N PHE A 53 -9.12 -12.94 -1.67
CA PHE A 53 -9.00 -14.38 -1.89
C PHE A 53 -7.89 -15.00 -1.05
N HIS A 54 -7.99 -16.31 -0.84
CA HIS A 54 -7.00 -17.09 -0.13
C HIS A 54 -6.29 -18.02 -1.10
N SER A 55 -5.00 -18.21 -0.89
CA SER A 55 -4.17 -19.07 -1.72
C SER A 55 -3.05 -19.64 -0.88
N ASP A 56 -2.64 -20.87 -1.21
CA ASP A 56 -1.47 -21.49 -0.58
C ASP A 56 -0.19 -20.82 -1.06
N ASP A 57 -0.23 -20.18 -2.21
CA ASP A 57 0.92 -19.47 -2.76
C ASP A 57 1.00 -18.09 -2.13
N PHE A 58 2.11 -17.79 -1.49
CA PHE A 58 2.30 -16.52 -0.82
C PHE A 58 3.74 -16.09 -0.95
N SER A 59 3.97 -15.01 -1.71
CA SER A 59 5.30 -14.43 -1.88
C SER A 59 5.15 -12.96 -2.25
N TYR A 60 6.22 -12.20 -2.06
CA TYR A 60 6.18 -10.78 -2.44
C TYR A 60 6.01 -10.59 -3.95
N PRO A 61 6.65 -11.36 -4.82
CA PRO A 61 6.36 -11.24 -6.25
C PRO A 61 4.90 -11.47 -6.60
N LEU A 62 4.24 -12.42 -5.94
CA LEU A 62 2.81 -12.65 -6.15
C LEU A 62 1.98 -11.47 -5.66
N MET A 63 2.36 -10.87 -4.54
CA MET A 63 1.65 -9.71 -4.01
C MET A 63 1.81 -8.50 -4.93
N VAL A 64 2.98 -8.36 -5.55
CA VAL A 64 3.20 -7.32 -6.56
C VAL A 64 2.28 -7.53 -7.75
N GLN A 65 2.14 -8.78 -8.21
CA GLN A 65 1.23 -9.09 -9.30
C GLN A 65 -0.22 -8.83 -8.93
N ASP A 66 -0.60 -9.12 -7.69
CA ASP A 66 -1.95 -8.80 -7.20
C ASP A 66 -2.22 -7.30 -7.31
N LEU A 67 -1.25 -6.48 -6.91
CA LEU A 67 -1.41 -5.03 -6.99
C LEU A 67 -1.49 -4.56 -8.44
N LEU A 68 -0.65 -5.11 -9.31
CA LEU A 68 -0.70 -4.77 -10.73
C LEU A 68 -2.07 -5.10 -11.32
N GLN A 69 -2.59 -6.28 -11.04
CA GLN A 69 -3.90 -6.69 -11.54
C GLN A 69 -5.00 -5.79 -10.99
N TYR A 70 -4.90 -5.40 -9.72
CA TYR A 70 -5.86 -4.48 -9.13
C TYR A 70 -5.83 -3.13 -9.87
N ALA A 71 -4.64 -2.59 -10.06
CA ALA A 71 -4.49 -1.31 -10.72
C ALA A 71 -5.05 -1.34 -12.15
N GLU A 72 -4.78 -2.42 -12.87
CA GLU A 72 -5.31 -2.58 -14.22
C GLU A 72 -6.83 -2.70 -14.23
N ALA A 73 -7.39 -3.49 -13.31
CA ALA A 73 -8.84 -3.67 -13.22
C ALA A 73 -9.56 -2.37 -12.88
N HIS A 74 -8.94 -1.50 -12.10
CA HIS A 74 -9.51 -0.22 -11.70
C HIS A 74 -9.03 0.95 -12.55
N GLN A 75 -8.27 0.66 -13.61
CA GLN A 75 -7.79 1.66 -14.56
C GLN A 75 -6.93 2.75 -13.89
N LEU A 76 -6.12 2.34 -12.93
CA LEU A 76 -5.19 3.24 -12.24
C LEU A 76 -3.88 3.26 -13.01
N GLU A 77 -3.63 4.35 -13.73
CA GLU A 77 -2.39 4.47 -14.51
C GLU A 77 -1.20 4.80 -13.62
N ALA A 78 -1.42 5.70 -12.66
CA ALA A 78 -0.40 6.09 -11.70
C ALA A 78 -1.09 6.50 -10.41
N PHE A 79 -0.44 6.24 -9.29
CA PHE A 79 -1.03 6.49 -7.98
C PHE A 79 0.04 6.67 -6.91
N HIS A 80 -0.32 7.35 -5.83
CA HIS A 80 0.50 7.37 -4.64
C HIS A 80 0.38 6.01 -3.96
N LEU A 81 1.47 5.52 -3.40
CA LEU A 81 1.50 4.18 -2.83
C LEU A 81 2.09 4.22 -1.43
N MET A 82 1.35 3.69 -0.48
CA MET A 82 1.79 3.60 0.90
C MET A 82 1.68 2.17 1.35
N GLY A 83 2.72 1.69 2.03
CA GLY A 83 2.71 0.34 2.57
C GLY A 83 3.23 0.32 4.00
N HIS A 84 2.64 -0.54 4.82
CA HIS A 84 3.01 -0.73 6.21
C HIS A 84 3.57 -2.13 6.40
N SER A 85 4.78 -2.25 6.92
CA SER A 85 5.40 -3.54 7.22
C SER A 85 5.44 -4.44 5.97
N MET A 86 4.71 -5.55 5.96
CA MET A 86 4.60 -6.44 4.81
C MET A 86 4.15 -5.66 3.57
N GLY A 87 3.15 -4.80 3.72
CA GLY A 87 2.69 -3.95 2.63
C GLY A 87 3.77 -2.99 2.17
N GLY A 88 4.64 -2.57 3.08
CA GLY A 88 5.78 -1.72 2.74
C GLY A 88 6.77 -2.42 1.82
N LYS A 89 7.06 -3.69 2.08
CA LYS A 89 7.94 -4.45 1.21
C LYS A 89 7.33 -4.66 -0.16
N THR A 90 6.04 -4.98 -0.20
CA THR A 90 5.32 -5.11 -1.46
C THR A 90 5.36 -3.80 -2.23
N ALA A 91 5.12 -2.68 -1.54
CA ALA A 91 5.12 -1.37 -2.18
C ALA A 91 6.49 -1.01 -2.76
N MET A 92 7.56 -1.29 -2.01
CA MET A 92 8.91 -1.02 -2.50
C MET A 92 9.24 -1.86 -3.72
N LEU A 93 8.90 -3.14 -3.70
CA LEU A 93 9.16 -4.01 -4.82
C LEU A 93 8.33 -3.59 -6.04
N PHE A 94 7.07 -3.26 -5.83
CA PHE A 94 6.20 -2.78 -6.90
C PHE A 94 6.78 -1.50 -7.53
N ALA A 95 7.21 -0.56 -6.71
CA ALA A 95 7.77 0.70 -7.21
C ALA A 95 9.06 0.47 -8.00
N THR A 96 9.84 -0.54 -7.62
CA THR A 96 11.06 -0.90 -8.33
C THR A 96 10.74 -1.48 -9.71
N GLU A 97 9.71 -2.30 -9.80
CA GLU A 97 9.36 -2.96 -11.06
C GLU A 97 8.49 -2.10 -11.96
N TYR A 98 7.66 -1.24 -11.40
CA TYR A 98 6.72 -0.40 -12.16
C TYR A 98 6.80 1.06 -11.72
N PRO A 99 7.99 1.68 -11.83
CA PRO A 99 8.18 3.05 -11.34
C PRO A 99 7.26 4.05 -12.03
N GLU A 100 6.86 3.80 -13.26
CA GLU A 100 5.98 4.70 -14.01
C GLU A 100 4.57 4.74 -13.44
N LYS A 101 4.19 3.76 -12.61
CA LYS A 101 2.87 3.71 -11.99
C LYS A 101 2.84 4.36 -10.61
N VAL A 102 3.98 4.73 -10.05
CA VAL A 102 4.05 5.22 -8.68
C VAL A 102 4.39 6.70 -8.67
N LEU A 103 3.42 7.53 -8.26
CA LEU A 103 3.60 8.97 -8.15
C LEU A 103 4.48 9.32 -6.95
N SER A 104 4.30 8.63 -5.85
CA SER A 104 5.15 8.75 -4.67
C SER A 104 5.04 7.47 -3.86
N LEU A 105 6.05 7.19 -3.07
CA LEU A 105 6.08 5.99 -2.24
C LEU A 105 6.29 6.38 -0.79
N ILE A 106 5.43 5.86 0.08
CA ILE A 106 5.54 6.04 1.52
C ILE A 106 5.63 4.67 2.16
N VAL A 107 6.69 4.42 2.91
CA VAL A 107 6.86 3.16 3.62
C VAL A 107 6.80 3.44 5.10
N ALA A 108 5.79 2.89 5.75
CA ALA A 108 5.62 3.03 7.19
C ALA A 108 6.14 1.77 7.86
N ASP A 109 6.92 1.96 8.90
CA ASP A 109 7.43 0.83 9.65
C ASP A 109 6.40 0.37 10.67
N MET A 110 6.69 -0.80 11.26
CA MET A 110 5.74 -1.46 12.08
C MET A 110 6.01 -1.40 13.53
N ALA A 111 5.80 -1.28 14.45
CA ALA A 111 6.14 -1.38 15.86
C ALA A 111 7.04 -0.24 16.29
N PRO A 112 6.57 0.98 16.11
CA PRO A 112 7.40 2.15 16.44
C PRO A 112 7.95 2.13 17.87
N LYS A 113 7.25 1.51 18.80
CA LYS A 113 7.71 1.46 20.19
C LYS A 113 8.98 0.64 20.39
N TYR A 114 9.34 -0.18 19.40
CA TYR A 114 10.55 -1.00 19.47
C TYR A 114 11.67 -0.40 18.67
N PHE A 115 11.43 0.68 17.97
CA PHE A 115 12.41 1.21 17.05
C PHE A 115 13.33 2.18 17.73
N PRO A 116 14.66 1.96 17.60
CA PRO A 116 15.61 2.98 17.98
C PRO A 116 15.45 4.19 17.05
N PRO A 117 15.90 5.37 17.47
CA PRO A 117 15.78 6.56 16.64
C PRO A 117 16.34 6.43 15.23
N HIS A 118 17.38 5.62 15.06
CA HIS A 118 17.97 5.46 13.73
C HIS A 118 17.00 4.79 12.74
N HIS A 119 16.05 4.03 13.23
CA HIS A 119 15.03 3.43 12.37
C HIS A 119 14.17 4.50 11.71
N GLU A 120 13.81 5.52 12.47
CA GLU A 120 13.06 6.63 11.91
C GLU A 120 13.85 7.35 10.83
N GLN A 121 15.15 7.47 11.03
CA GLN A 121 16.00 8.09 10.03
C GLN A 121 16.02 7.28 8.74
N ILE A 122 16.05 5.96 8.86
CA ILE A 122 16.01 5.08 7.71
C ILE A 122 14.69 5.28 6.96
N LEU A 123 13.58 5.29 7.69
CA LEU A 123 12.27 5.49 7.07
C LEU A 123 12.18 6.84 6.38
N ARG A 124 12.67 7.88 7.02
CA ARG A 124 12.68 9.20 6.39
C ARG A 124 13.56 9.22 5.16
N GLY A 125 14.69 8.53 5.21
CA GLY A 125 15.57 8.39 4.06
C GLY A 125 14.88 7.72 2.91
N LEU A 126 14.16 6.63 3.18
CA LEU A 126 13.39 5.93 2.16
C LEU A 126 12.32 6.83 1.57
N ALA A 127 11.60 7.54 2.42
CA ALA A 127 10.55 8.45 1.96
C ALA A 127 11.13 9.59 1.13
N SER A 128 12.29 10.13 1.54
CA SER A 128 12.90 11.25 0.83
C SER A 128 13.50 10.86 -0.50
N LEU A 129 13.80 9.59 -0.71
CA LEU A 129 14.27 9.12 -2.00
C LEU A 129 13.15 9.10 -3.03
N ASP A 130 11.94 9.20 -2.57
CA ASP A 130 10.77 9.23 -3.43
C ASP A 130 10.78 8.11 -4.41
N PHE A 131 10.93 7.04 -3.80
CA PHE A 131 10.90 5.85 -4.59
C PHE A 131 9.89 5.93 -5.68
#